data_d820018a37ff52b3b8f68eaebf0fabef
#
_entry.id   d820018a37ff52b3b8f68eaebf0fabef
#
_cell.length_a   1.000
_cell.length_b   1.000
_cell.length_c   1.000
_cell.angle_alpha   90.00
_cell.angle_beta   90.00
_cell.angle_gamma   90.00
#
_symmetry.space_group_name_H-M   'P 1'
#
loop_
_entity.id
_entity.type
_entity.pdbx_description
1 polymer ?
#
loop_
_entity_poly.entity_id
_entity_poly.type
_entity_poly.pdbx_seq_one_letter_code
_entity_poly.pdbx_strand_id
1 'polypeptide(L)'
;MSSPRIALLGFMLEANQFAPVTTGDDFRESCYFVGQEILVDAAKPAPRVPAEICGFIQDMDAAGDWQPVPILVTNVEPGGPAAADFVAETLDKMRQMLADAGPLDAVYLCNHGAMTATDSTDPDGAYYAMARSVVGPDVPIVATVDLHANISDRMVESVEAIISYRTNPHVDQAARAAEAAQLTRWLLAGGRLSKTFIRMPIVAPSVRLLTAAGPYADLINRGQAEKAAGVRVVSVVGGFAWGDTPENGLAILTYGEPGAEVDAEALARTLAMQSWAQRERFNVTLTSLDEGVAQAKSRGEDASLPALCIADVADNPGGGGRGNTTDVLESLIAANVQGALLGLFVDPAVAAQCHAAGIGAKIDVVFNQANADKHGRAVPASIEVVSLSDGVVVGRRGIRAGSTVDLGPSACVRLGGLTIVVVSRRIQGADPAFYEAFGLDIASFRTVVLKSRGHFRAGFDIFFENEQIIEVDALGLTNPMLSRFPFARLPRPVYPLDPNTTWQCPS
;
A
#
# COMPACT_ATOMS: atom_id res chain seq x y z
N MET A 1 -10.54 12.68 37.10
CA MET A 1 -9.23 12.56 36.42
C MET A 1 -9.26 13.53 35.27
N SER A 2 -8.15 14.17 34.90
CA SER A 2 -8.08 15.01 33.71
C SER A 2 -8.23 14.13 32.48
N SER A 3 -8.81 14.65 31.38
CA SER A 3 -8.90 13.94 30.09
C SER A 3 -7.51 13.58 29.60
N PRO A 4 -7.24 12.32 29.19
CA PRO A 4 -5.91 11.89 28.78
C PRO A 4 -5.45 12.65 27.53
N ARG A 5 -4.18 13.06 27.53
CA ARG A 5 -3.52 13.78 26.45
C ARG A 5 -2.76 12.78 25.56
N ILE A 6 -3.20 12.62 24.32
CA ILE A 6 -2.66 11.60 23.40
C ILE A 6 -2.10 12.27 22.16
N ALA A 7 -0.80 12.05 21.91
CA ALA A 7 -0.15 12.55 20.72
C ALA A 7 -0.52 11.71 19.48
N LEU A 8 -0.75 12.40 18.34
CA LEU A 8 -1.06 11.80 17.05
C LEU A 8 0.07 12.12 16.07
N LEU A 9 0.75 11.09 15.58
CA LEU A 9 1.82 11.19 14.58
C LEU A 9 1.58 10.24 13.43
N GLY A 10 2.03 10.61 12.23
CA GLY A 10 1.99 9.72 11.06
C GLY A 10 3.15 9.99 10.11
N PHE A 11 3.89 8.94 9.73
CA PHE A 11 4.91 9.00 8.69
C PHE A 11 4.84 7.73 7.85
N MET A 12 4.30 7.85 6.62
CA MET A 12 3.92 6.69 5.83
C MET A 12 4.53 6.71 4.43
N LEU A 13 5.24 5.65 4.09
CA LEU A 13 5.72 5.33 2.75
C LEU A 13 5.92 3.82 2.61
N GLU A 14 5.47 3.22 1.53
CA GLU A 14 5.91 1.92 1.04
C GLU A 14 7.04 2.15 0.03
N ALA A 15 8.28 1.87 0.42
CA ALA A 15 9.46 2.20 -0.38
C ALA A 15 9.96 1.01 -1.20
N ASN A 16 9.85 1.14 -2.53
CA ASN A 16 10.47 0.23 -3.48
C ASN A 16 11.89 0.70 -3.81
N GLN A 17 12.90 -0.03 -3.36
CA GLN A 17 14.32 0.33 -3.52
C GLN A 17 14.76 0.53 -4.99
N PHE A 18 14.00 -0.02 -5.93
CA PHE A 18 14.31 0.03 -7.37
C PHE A 18 13.60 1.18 -8.10
N ALA A 19 12.74 1.92 -7.41
CA ALA A 19 12.01 3.07 -7.94
C ALA A 19 12.80 4.39 -7.73
N PRO A 20 12.48 5.45 -8.48
CA PRO A 20 13.08 6.77 -8.26
C PRO A 20 12.85 7.27 -6.83
N VAL A 21 13.83 8.00 -6.28
CA VAL A 21 13.78 8.58 -4.94
C VAL A 21 12.50 9.38 -4.73
N THR A 22 11.84 9.15 -3.60
CA THR A 22 10.68 9.93 -3.14
C THR A 22 11.17 11.17 -2.41
N THR A 23 10.88 12.33 -2.96
CA THR A 23 11.36 13.63 -2.46
C THR A 23 10.45 14.21 -1.39
N GLY A 24 10.94 15.22 -0.65
CA GLY A 24 10.11 15.97 0.30
C GLY A 24 8.92 16.68 -0.37
N ASP A 25 9.06 17.08 -1.63
CA ASP A 25 7.97 17.72 -2.37
C ASP A 25 6.86 16.72 -2.71
N ASP A 26 7.19 15.47 -3.03
CA ASP A 26 6.18 14.40 -3.22
C ASP A 26 5.32 14.23 -1.98
N PHE A 27 5.91 14.25 -0.77
CA PHE A 27 5.17 14.19 0.49
C PHE A 27 4.30 15.43 0.71
N ARG A 28 4.85 16.65 0.50
CA ARG A 28 4.15 17.91 0.71
C ARG A 28 2.96 18.07 -0.23
N GLU A 29 3.08 17.65 -1.47
CA GLU A 29 1.99 17.66 -2.45
C GLU A 29 0.92 16.61 -2.16
N SER A 30 1.30 15.44 -1.62
CA SER A 30 0.39 14.34 -1.31
C SER A 30 -0.38 14.60 -0.01
N CYS A 31 0.27 14.44 1.13
CA CYS A 31 -0.32 14.62 2.45
C CYS A 31 0.76 15.09 3.42
N TYR A 32 0.68 16.33 3.89
CA TYR A 32 1.58 16.89 4.89
C TYR A 32 0.82 17.89 5.75
N PHE A 33 0.43 17.46 6.95
CA PHE A 33 -0.37 18.25 7.89
C PHE A 33 0.36 18.41 9.21
N VAL A 34 0.33 19.62 9.79
CA VAL A 34 1.05 19.97 11.02
C VAL A 34 0.09 20.50 12.05
N GLY A 35 0.17 19.97 13.27
CA GLY A 35 -0.64 20.45 14.39
C GLY A 35 -2.13 20.36 14.10
N GLN A 36 -2.87 21.41 14.38
CA GLN A 36 -4.34 21.45 14.29
C GLN A 36 -4.88 21.16 12.87
N GLU A 37 -4.08 21.34 11.83
CA GLU A 37 -4.49 21.01 10.46
C GLU A 37 -4.92 19.54 10.31
N ILE A 38 -4.32 18.63 11.11
CA ILE A 38 -4.65 17.21 11.15
C ILE A 38 -6.12 17.02 11.55
N LEU A 39 -6.55 17.66 12.61
CA LEU A 39 -7.93 17.53 13.11
C LEU A 39 -8.93 18.22 12.18
N VAL A 40 -8.56 19.36 11.60
CA VAL A 40 -9.39 20.09 10.64
C VAL A 40 -9.60 19.23 9.37
N ASP A 41 -8.57 18.56 8.89
CA ASP A 41 -8.70 17.71 7.71
C ASP A 41 -9.46 16.41 8.03
N ALA A 42 -9.19 15.77 9.18
CA ALA A 42 -9.88 14.55 9.62
C ALA A 42 -11.41 14.75 9.79
N ALA A 43 -11.85 15.97 10.05
CA ALA A 43 -13.27 16.30 10.20
C ALA A 43 -14.00 16.53 8.86
N LYS A 44 -13.30 16.53 7.73
CA LYS A 44 -13.92 16.70 6.40
C LYS A 44 -14.71 15.45 5.98
N PRO A 45 -15.75 15.59 5.14
CA PRO A 45 -16.45 14.45 4.56
C PRO A 45 -15.56 13.51 3.73
N ALA A 46 -14.49 14.04 3.14
CA ALA A 46 -13.50 13.30 2.36
C ALA A 46 -12.09 13.79 2.75
N PRO A 47 -11.52 13.28 3.85
CA PRO A 47 -10.24 13.72 4.36
C PRO A 47 -9.07 13.28 3.45
N ARG A 48 -7.94 13.96 3.56
CA ARG A 48 -6.66 13.59 2.95
C ARG A 48 -5.73 12.89 3.95
N VAL A 49 -5.92 13.11 5.25
CA VAL A 49 -5.20 12.35 6.27
C VAL A 49 -5.56 10.87 6.18
N PRO A 50 -4.64 9.96 6.55
CA PRO A 50 -4.89 8.52 6.54
C PRO A 50 -6.16 8.12 7.32
N ALA A 51 -6.87 7.11 6.82
CA ALA A 51 -8.09 6.59 7.44
C ALA A 51 -7.87 6.12 8.87
N GLU A 52 -6.65 5.73 9.22
CA GLU A 52 -6.24 5.34 10.57
C GLU A 52 -6.30 6.52 11.55
N ILE A 53 -5.88 7.70 11.14
CA ILE A 53 -5.99 8.92 11.99
C ILE A 53 -7.47 9.21 12.27
N CYS A 54 -8.32 9.13 11.24
CA CYS A 54 -9.76 9.32 11.38
C CYS A 54 -10.38 8.25 12.30
N GLY A 55 -10.05 6.98 12.09
CA GLY A 55 -10.58 5.85 12.86
C GLY A 55 -10.17 5.90 14.34
N PHE A 56 -8.91 6.28 14.62
CA PHE A 56 -8.44 6.47 15.99
C PHE A 56 -9.21 7.59 16.70
N ILE A 57 -9.32 8.76 16.06
CA ILE A 57 -10.06 9.92 16.61
C ILE A 57 -11.52 9.54 16.87
N GLN A 58 -12.19 8.93 15.91
CA GLN A 58 -13.61 8.54 16.02
C GLN A 58 -13.87 7.58 17.19
N ASP A 59 -13.02 6.55 17.37
CA ASP A 59 -13.19 5.60 18.49
C ASP A 59 -12.86 6.25 19.85
N MET A 60 -11.86 7.13 19.91
CA MET A 60 -11.56 7.89 21.12
C MET A 60 -12.71 8.83 21.51
N ASP A 61 -13.26 9.58 20.55
CA ASP A 61 -14.39 10.49 20.77
C ASP A 61 -15.65 9.75 21.23
N ALA A 62 -15.91 8.57 20.64
CA ALA A 62 -17.06 7.75 21.03
C ALA A 62 -16.94 7.16 22.44
N ALA A 63 -15.72 7.01 22.96
CA ALA A 63 -15.47 6.41 24.27
C ALA A 63 -15.47 7.38 25.44
N GLY A 64 -15.36 8.69 25.21
CA GLY A 64 -15.39 9.72 26.24
C GLY A 64 -14.37 10.83 26.06
N ASP A 65 -14.22 11.66 27.07
CA ASP A 65 -13.35 12.84 26.99
C ASP A 65 -11.87 12.47 26.92
N TRP A 66 -11.19 13.04 25.98
CA TRP A 66 -9.74 13.00 25.78
C TRP A 66 -9.24 14.29 25.14
N GLN A 67 -7.93 14.51 25.12
CA GLN A 67 -7.31 15.67 24.49
C GLN A 67 -6.37 15.21 23.39
N PRO A 68 -6.75 15.34 22.08
CA PRO A 68 -5.83 15.10 20.98
C PRO A 68 -4.70 16.14 21.00
N VAL A 69 -3.48 15.65 20.82
CA VAL A 69 -2.26 16.45 20.67
C VAL A 69 -1.69 16.14 19.28
N PRO A 70 -2.21 16.80 18.22
CA PRO A 70 -1.76 16.53 16.86
C PRO A 70 -0.35 17.09 16.64
N ILE A 71 0.56 16.26 16.17
CA ILE A 71 1.97 16.60 15.93
C ILE A 71 2.22 16.84 14.45
N LEU A 72 2.44 15.79 13.68
CA LEU A 72 2.64 15.83 12.23
C LEU A 72 2.17 14.52 11.61
N VAL A 73 1.44 14.61 10.51
CA VAL A 73 1.04 13.47 9.69
C VAL A 73 1.46 13.72 8.24
N THR A 74 2.24 12.80 7.71
CA THR A 74 2.65 12.83 6.30
C THR A 74 2.54 11.43 5.68
N ASN A 75 2.06 11.40 4.44
CA ASN A 75 1.84 10.19 3.65
C ASN A 75 2.00 10.49 2.17
N VAL A 76 2.57 9.55 1.44
CA VAL A 76 2.74 9.63 -0.01
C VAL A 76 2.44 8.28 -0.65
N GLU A 77 2.03 8.29 -1.93
CA GLU A 77 1.89 7.05 -2.71
C GLU A 77 3.20 6.25 -2.72
N PRO A 78 3.12 4.90 -2.67
CA PRO A 78 4.31 4.04 -2.71
C PRO A 78 5.29 4.48 -3.80
N GLY A 79 6.56 4.65 -3.45
CA GLY A 79 7.59 5.21 -4.34
C GLY A 79 8.94 4.56 -4.12
N GLY A 80 10.02 5.28 -4.44
CA GLY A 80 11.38 4.85 -4.09
C GLY A 80 11.75 5.20 -2.65
N PRO A 81 13.01 4.98 -2.26
CA PRO A 81 13.52 5.38 -0.95
C PRO A 81 13.26 6.87 -0.70
N ALA A 82 12.85 7.22 0.52
CA ALA A 82 12.69 8.61 0.91
C ALA A 82 14.03 9.35 0.87
N ALA A 83 14.03 10.60 0.45
CA ALA A 83 15.22 11.46 0.53
C ALA A 83 15.65 11.63 2.00
N ALA A 84 16.93 11.36 2.30
CA ALA A 84 17.45 11.33 3.67
C ALA A 84 17.28 12.66 4.40
N ASP A 85 17.48 13.78 3.71
CA ASP A 85 17.32 15.15 4.24
C ASP A 85 15.87 15.40 4.67
N PHE A 86 14.87 14.97 3.89
CA PHE A 86 13.47 15.10 4.26
C PHE A 86 13.11 14.21 5.45
N VAL A 87 13.63 12.98 5.51
CA VAL A 87 13.42 12.10 6.68
C VAL A 87 13.97 12.75 7.94
N ALA A 88 15.21 13.25 7.88
CA ALA A 88 15.85 13.93 9.01
C ALA A 88 15.07 15.18 9.45
N GLU A 89 14.71 16.06 8.50
CA GLU A 89 13.88 17.25 8.76
C GLU A 89 12.55 16.89 9.45
N THR A 90 11.86 15.86 8.93
CA THR A 90 10.56 15.44 9.45
C THR A 90 10.68 14.87 10.85
N LEU A 91 11.65 13.98 11.10
CA LEU A 91 11.88 13.41 12.44
C LEU A 91 12.30 14.47 13.45
N ASP A 92 13.14 15.43 13.08
CA ASP A 92 13.53 16.53 13.95
C ASP A 92 12.38 17.45 14.29
N LYS A 93 11.53 17.77 13.32
CA LYS A 93 10.32 18.54 13.53
C LYS A 93 9.32 17.81 14.44
N MET A 94 9.10 16.51 14.22
CA MET A 94 8.25 15.69 15.09
C MET A 94 8.80 15.65 16.52
N ARG A 95 10.10 15.45 16.67
CA ARG A 95 10.77 15.43 17.98
C ARG A 95 10.57 16.74 18.75
N GLN A 96 10.80 17.87 18.08
CA GLN A 96 10.64 19.19 18.70
C GLN A 96 9.18 19.43 19.14
N MET A 97 8.23 19.18 18.23
CA MET A 97 6.80 19.37 18.53
C MET A 97 6.31 18.46 19.65
N LEU A 98 6.79 17.20 19.68
CA LEU A 98 6.44 16.23 20.71
C LEU A 98 7.01 16.66 22.09
N ALA A 99 8.23 17.18 22.12
CA ALA A 99 8.85 17.72 23.33
C ALA A 99 8.12 18.99 23.82
N ASP A 100 7.75 19.89 22.92
CA ASP A 100 7.05 21.13 23.24
C ASP A 100 5.59 20.89 23.68
N ALA A 101 5.01 19.74 23.37
CA ALA A 101 3.66 19.36 23.79
C ALA A 101 3.51 19.23 25.32
N GLY A 102 4.62 19.09 26.05
CA GLY A 102 4.60 18.84 27.49
C GLY A 102 4.16 17.41 27.85
N PRO A 103 3.72 17.17 29.10
CA PRO A 103 3.37 15.82 29.51
C PRO A 103 2.26 15.19 28.67
N LEU A 104 2.48 13.96 28.27
CA LEU A 104 1.56 13.14 27.47
C LEU A 104 1.21 11.88 28.23
N ASP A 105 -0.02 11.39 28.07
CA ASP A 105 -0.49 10.14 28.68
C ASP A 105 -0.29 8.94 27.73
N ALA A 106 -0.33 9.15 26.40
CA ALA A 106 -0.06 8.13 25.41
C ALA A 106 0.37 8.73 24.05
N VAL A 107 0.85 7.87 23.16
CA VAL A 107 1.18 8.22 21.76
C VAL A 107 0.55 7.21 20.81
N TYR A 108 -0.04 7.69 19.74
CA TYR A 108 -0.47 6.87 18.60
C TYR A 108 0.41 7.16 17.38
N LEU A 109 1.00 6.11 16.82
CA LEU A 109 1.81 6.16 15.60
C LEU A 109 1.04 5.52 14.44
N CYS A 110 0.65 6.34 13.46
CA CYS A 110 0.15 5.87 12.17
C CYS A 110 1.35 5.69 11.24
N ASN A 111 1.59 4.48 10.78
CA ASN A 111 2.78 4.15 10.00
C ASN A 111 2.49 3.11 8.93
N HIS A 112 3.23 3.14 7.79
CA HIS A 112 3.19 2.04 6.85
C HIS A 112 4.08 0.88 7.32
N GLY A 113 5.30 1.17 7.76
CA GLY A 113 6.26 0.18 8.25
C GLY A 113 7.14 -0.46 7.17
N ALA A 114 7.14 0.10 5.95
CA ALA A 114 7.99 -0.39 4.86
C ALA A 114 8.80 0.74 4.20
N MET A 115 9.13 1.78 4.98
CA MET A 115 9.97 2.88 4.51
C MET A 115 11.43 2.44 4.48
N THR A 116 12.12 2.83 3.39
CA THR A 116 13.58 2.95 3.34
C THR A 116 13.93 4.38 2.96
N ALA A 117 15.13 4.83 3.32
CA ALA A 117 15.65 6.13 2.92
C ALA A 117 16.93 5.95 2.11
N THR A 118 17.39 7.01 1.47
CA THR A 118 18.61 6.95 0.65
C THR A 118 19.87 6.63 1.46
N ASP A 119 19.85 6.86 2.76
CA ASP A 119 20.94 6.60 3.71
C ASP A 119 20.60 5.59 4.82
N SER A 120 19.34 5.09 4.88
CA SER A 120 18.88 4.20 5.94
C SER A 120 17.98 3.09 5.41
N THR A 121 18.11 1.88 5.98
CA THR A 121 17.24 0.74 5.72
C THR A 121 16.10 0.62 6.70
N ASP A 122 16.11 1.35 7.85
CA ASP A 122 15.11 1.30 8.91
C ASP A 122 14.74 2.71 9.44
N PRO A 123 14.24 3.62 8.58
CA PRO A 123 13.74 4.91 9.06
C PRO A 123 12.46 4.78 9.90
N ASP A 124 11.65 3.72 9.71
CA ASP A 124 10.49 3.42 10.56
C ASP A 124 10.91 3.11 11.99
N GLY A 125 11.94 2.29 12.20
CA GLY A 125 12.50 2.06 13.52
C GLY A 125 13.11 3.32 14.14
N ALA A 126 13.72 4.20 13.32
CA ALA A 126 14.19 5.51 13.79
C ALA A 126 13.04 6.42 14.24
N TYR A 127 11.91 6.41 13.50
CA TYR A 127 10.69 7.13 13.85
C TYR A 127 10.12 6.67 15.20
N TYR A 128 10.00 5.37 15.41
CA TYR A 128 9.49 4.78 16.65
C TYR A 128 10.40 5.07 17.84
N ALA A 129 11.71 4.87 17.68
CA ALA A 129 12.68 5.15 18.73
C ALA A 129 12.77 6.65 19.06
N MET A 130 12.58 7.53 18.07
CA MET A 130 12.49 8.98 18.31
C MET A 130 11.32 9.30 19.24
N ALA A 131 10.11 8.79 18.95
CA ALA A 131 8.94 9.01 19.80
C ALA A 131 9.19 8.49 21.22
N ARG A 132 9.69 7.25 21.37
CA ARG A 132 10.04 6.66 22.67
C ARG A 132 11.07 7.49 23.44
N SER A 133 12.08 8.01 22.78
CA SER A 133 13.14 8.81 23.41
C SER A 133 12.62 10.13 24.00
N VAL A 134 11.58 10.71 23.41
CA VAL A 134 10.98 11.96 23.87
C VAL A 134 10.02 11.73 25.04
N VAL A 135 9.13 10.73 24.94
CA VAL A 135 8.08 10.56 25.96
C VAL A 135 8.53 9.70 27.15
N GLY A 136 9.69 9.03 27.06
CA GLY A 136 10.22 8.18 28.12
C GLY A 136 9.59 6.77 28.15
N PRO A 137 10.04 5.92 29.08
CA PRO A 137 9.67 4.49 29.08
C PRO A 137 8.25 4.19 29.57
N ASP A 138 7.63 5.10 30.31
CA ASP A 138 6.38 4.86 31.02
C ASP A 138 5.12 5.27 30.22
N VAL A 139 5.28 6.10 29.19
CA VAL A 139 4.17 6.55 28.33
C VAL A 139 3.89 5.47 27.28
N PRO A 140 2.69 4.86 27.24
CA PRO A 140 2.37 3.85 26.25
C PRO A 140 2.34 4.43 24.83
N ILE A 141 2.95 3.69 23.90
CA ILE A 141 2.95 3.96 22.46
C ILE A 141 2.29 2.78 21.75
N VAL A 142 1.25 3.04 20.97
CA VAL A 142 0.59 2.05 20.13
C VAL A 142 0.73 2.46 18.67
N ALA A 143 1.07 1.52 17.81
CA ALA A 143 1.24 1.75 16.38
C ALA A 143 0.29 0.92 15.54
N THR A 144 -0.18 1.49 14.41
CA THR A 144 -0.76 0.71 13.30
C THR A 144 0.19 0.67 12.13
N VAL A 145 0.22 -0.48 11.43
CA VAL A 145 1.04 -0.67 10.23
C VAL A 145 0.25 -1.39 9.13
N ASP A 146 0.69 -1.18 7.89
CA ASP A 146 0.25 -2.00 6.77
C ASP A 146 0.73 -3.46 6.94
N LEU A 147 0.00 -4.40 6.36
CA LEU A 147 0.41 -5.81 6.36
C LEU A 147 1.65 -6.08 5.48
N HIS A 148 2.07 -5.12 4.65
CA HIS A 148 3.32 -5.15 3.88
C HIS A 148 4.51 -4.54 4.65
N ALA A 149 4.38 -4.26 5.94
CA ALA A 149 5.47 -3.71 6.74
C ALA A 149 6.68 -4.67 6.83
N ASN A 150 7.88 -4.11 6.90
CA ASN A 150 9.13 -4.80 7.23
C ASN A 150 9.46 -4.49 8.69
N ILE A 151 9.02 -5.34 9.61
CA ILE A 151 9.10 -5.07 11.05
C ILE A 151 10.54 -5.24 11.54
N SER A 152 11.13 -4.16 12.07
CA SER A 152 12.44 -4.19 12.73
C SER A 152 12.33 -4.50 14.23
N ASP A 153 13.39 -5.06 14.81
CA ASP A 153 13.49 -5.23 16.27
C ASP A 153 13.33 -3.88 16.97
N ARG A 154 13.91 -2.82 16.38
CA ARG A 154 13.82 -1.45 16.90
C ARG A 154 12.39 -0.92 16.96
N MET A 155 11.55 -1.24 15.97
CA MET A 155 10.11 -0.92 16.02
C MET A 155 9.45 -1.64 17.19
N VAL A 156 9.67 -2.96 17.32
CA VAL A 156 9.05 -3.79 18.36
C VAL A 156 9.47 -3.34 19.77
N GLU A 157 10.74 -3.02 19.97
CA GLU A 157 11.26 -2.57 21.26
C GLU A 157 10.72 -1.20 21.67
N SER A 158 10.41 -0.34 20.71
CA SER A 158 10.03 1.06 20.97
C SER A 158 8.57 1.26 21.38
N VAL A 159 7.67 0.29 21.16
CA VAL A 159 6.22 0.46 21.37
C VAL A 159 5.61 -0.67 22.20
N GLU A 160 4.46 -0.46 22.80
CA GLU A 160 3.71 -1.49 23.53
C GLU A 160 3.08 -2.50 22.59
N ALA A 161 2.54 -2.05 21.45
CA ALA A 161 1.98 -2.94 20.44
C ALA A 161 2.03 -2.34 19.02
N ILE A 162 2.14 -3.25 18.04
CA ILE A 162 2.01 -2.97 16.61
C ILE A 162 0.81 -3.76 16.09
N ILE A 163 -0.19 -3.06 15.57
CA ILE A 163 -1.42 -3.63 15.01
C ILE A 163 -1.37 -3.52 13.49
N SER A 164 -1.31 -4.66 12.79
CA SER A 164 -1.29 -4.68 11.33
C SER A 164 -2.69 -4.77 10.74
N TYR A 165 -2.86 -4.31 9.49
CA TYR A 165 -4.06 -4.58 8.70
C TYR A 165 -4.26 -6.09 8.54
N ARG A 166 -5.52 -6.49 8.37
CA ARG A 166 -5.94 -7.89 8.19
C ARG A 166 -6.58 -8.15 6.84
N THR A 167 -6.71 -7.11 6.02
CA THR A 167 -7.31 -7.22 4.69
C THR A 167 -6.39 -6.70 3.60
N ASN A 168 -6.33 -7.45 2.49
CA ASN A 168 -5.72 -7.04 1.25
C ASN A 168 -6.64 -7.49 0.09
N PRO A 169 -7.34 -6.56 -0.54
CA PRO A 169 -7.26 -5.08 -0.49
C PRO A 169 -7.48 -4.47 0.90
N HIS A 170 -6.80 -3.35 1.20
CA HIS A 170 -6.87 -2.66 2.48
C HIS A 170 -8.22 -1.93 2.63
N VAL A 171 -9.12 -2.48 3.41
CA VAL A 171 -10.46 -1.91 3.69
C VAL A 171 -10.74 -1.83 5.18
N ASP A 172 -9.73 -2.12 6.03
CA ASP A 172 -9.86 -2.20 7.48
C ASP A 172 -8.96 -1.23 8.26
N GLN A 173 -8.33 -0.25 7.60
CA GLN A 173 -7.42 0.72 8.22
C GLN A 173 -8.06 1.42 9.43
N ALA A 174 -9.25 2.00 9.25
CA ALA A 174 -9.98 2.67 10.33
C ALA A 174 -10.33 1.70 11.47
N ALA A 175 -10.69 0.44 11.15
CA ALA A 175 -10.99 -0.57 12.16
C ALA A 175 -9.74 -0.99 12.94
N ARG A 176 -8.55 -1.02 12.31
CA ARG A 176 -7.28 -1.29 13.04
C ARG A 176 -6.91 -0.13 13.94
N ALA A 177 -7.16 1.09 13.50
CA ALA A 177 -6.94 2.28 14.31
C ALA A 177 -7.92 2.36 15.51
N ALA A 178 -9.17 1.96 15.33
CA ALA A 178 -10.12 1.79 16.44
C ALA A 178 -9.63 0.74 17.46
N GLU A 179 -9.08 -0.39 17.00
CA GLU A 179 -8.43 -1.38 17.89
C GLU A 179 -7.24 -0.77 18.63
N ALA A 180 -6.44 0.09 17.98
CA ALA A 180 -5.34 0.81 18.61
C ALA A 180 -5.85 1.80 19.68
N ALA A 181 -6.94 2.52 19.42
CA ALA A 181 -7.57 3.41 20.38
C ALA A 181 -8.09 2.66 21.63
N GLN A 182 -8.75 1.51 21.42
CA GLN A 182 -9.24 0.63 22.50
C GLN A 182 -8.07 0.09 23.33
N LEU A 183 -7.00 -0.34 22.67
CA LEU A 183 -5.80 -0.81 23.36
C LEU A 183 -5.12 0.31 24.15
N THR A 184 -5.04 1.52 23.60
CA THR A 184 -4.48 2.69 24.28
C THR A 184 -5.25 3.00 25.55
N ARG A 185 -6.59 3.00 25.53
CA ARG A 185 -7.41 3.20 26.73
C ARG A 185 -7.19 2.11 27.78
N TRP A 186 -7.07 0.86 27.34
CA TRP A 186 -6.79 -0.23 28.26
C TRP A 186 -5.41 -0.11 28.92
N LEU A 187 -4.38 0.31 28.17
CA LEU A 187 -3.05 0.58 28.72
C LEU A 187 -3.07 1.75 29.73
N LEU A 188 -3.81 2.82 29.43
CA LEU A 188 -4.01 3.96 30.34
C LEU A 188 -4.73 3.55 31.63
N ALA A 189 -5.59 2.53 31.60
CA ALA A 189 -6.22 1.95 32.78
C ALA A 189 -5.28 1.02 33.58
N GLY A 190 -4.00 0.93 33.24
CA GLY A 190 -2.98 0.15 33.94
C GLY A 190 -2.71 -1.24 33.30
N GLY A 191 -3.24 -1.50 32.13
CA GLY A 191 -2.95 -2.71 31.35
C GLY A 191 -1.45 -2.86 31.07
N ARG A 192 -1.01 -4.10 30.91
CA ARG A 192 0.37 -4.45 30.54
C ARG A 192 0.35 -5.58 29.50
N LEU A 193 1.35 -5.61 28.62
CA LEU A 193 1.47 -6.63 27.57
C LEU A 193 2.84 -7.31 27.63
N SER A 194 2.84 -8.62 27.45
CA SER A 194 3.99 -9.34 26.91
C SER A 194 4.00 -9.25 25.40
N LYS A 195 5.19 -9.39 24.79
CA LYS A 195 5.38 -9.34 23.34
C LYS A 195 6.07 -10.61 22.86
N THR A 196 5.57 -11.19 21.78
CA THR A 196 6.28 -12.20 21.00
C THR A 196 6.42 -11.73 19.57
N PHE A 197 7.64 -11.76 19.05
CA PHE A 197 7.97 -11.39 17.67
C PHE A 197 8.79 -12.51 17.03
N ILE A 198 8.31 -13.05 15.90
CA ILE A 198 8.99 -14.08 15.12
C ILE A 198 9.01 -13.67 13.67
N ARG A 199 10.20 -13.45 13.11
CA ARG A 199 10.42 -13.18 11.69
C ARG A 199 10.97 -14.42 11.00
N MET A 200 10.33 -14.85 9.90
CA MET A 200 10.73 -15.99 9.12
C MET A 200 11.51 -15.55 7.88
N PRO A 201 12.47 -16.35 7.38
CA PRO A 201 13.16 -16.07 6.13
C PRO A 201 12.27 -16.40 4.91
N ILE A 202 11.12 -15.73 4.83
CA ILE A 202 10.16 -15.82 3.73
C ILE A 202 9.93 -14.41 3.21
N VAL A 203 10.34 -14.13 1.99
CA VAL A 203 10.02 -12.89 1.27
C VAL A 203 8.88 -13.17 0.31
N ALA A 204 7.67 -12.91 0.76
CA ALA A 204 6.48 -13.23 0.00
C ALA A 204 6.25 -12.20 -1.12
N PRO A 205 6.05 -12.64 -2.38
CA PRO A 205 5.57 -11.74 -3.43
C PRO A 205 4.20 -11.16 -3.05
N SER A 206 4.03 -9.84 -3.16
CA SER A 206 2.84 -9.15 -2.66
C SER A 206 1.52 -9.63 -3.29
N VAL A 207 1.55 -10.18 -4.51
CA VAL A 207 0.37 -10.80 -5.15
C VAL A 207 -0.12 -12.05 -4.41
N ARG A 208 0.70 -12.62 -3.52
CA ARG A 208 0.33 -13.79 -2.67
C ARG A 208 -0.09 -13.40 -1.26
N LEU A 209 -0.16 -12.11 -0.96
CA LEU A 209 -0.62 -11.57 0.32
C LEU A 209 -2.10 -11.15 0.29
N LEU A 210 -2.90 -11.70 -0.64
CA LEU A 210 -4.36 -11.52 -0.66
C LEU A 210 -5.00 -12.22 0.55
N THR A 211 -6.08 -11.61 1.07
CA THR A 211 -6.77 -12.09 2.28
C THR A 211 -8.14 -12.69 2.02
N ALA A 212 -8.61 -12.68 0.77
CA ALA A 212 -9.82 -13.40 0.39
C ALA A 212 -9.61 -14.93 0.37
N ALA A 213 -8.42 -15.38 -0.02
CA ALA A 213 -8.03 -16.79 -0.05
C ALA A 213 -6.51 -16.93 -0.14
N GLY A 214 -5.99 -18.13 0.09
CA GLY A 214 -4.57 -18.44 -0.06
C GLY A 214 -3.80 -18.53 1.26
N PRO A 215 -2.47 -18.75 1.20
CA PRO A 215 -1.68 -19.06 2.39
C PRO A 215 -1.69 -17.94 3.42
N TYR A 216 -1.72 -16.69 2.98
CA TYR A 216 -1.72 -15.54 3.88
C TYR A 216 -3.09 -15.35 4.57
N ALA A 217 -4.20 -15.55 3.83
CA ALA A 217 -5.55 -15.58 4.40
C ALA A 217 -5.68 -16.64 5.49
N ASP A 218 -5.15 -17.85 5.23
CA ASP A 218 -5.19 -18.95 6.20
C ASP A 218 -4.50 -18.58 7.52
N LEU A 219 -3.36 -17.86 7.46
CA LEU A 219 -2.63 -17.42 8.65
C LEU A 219 -3.40 -16.37 9.44
N ILE A 220 -3.95 -15.36 8.76
CA ILE A 220 -4.73 -14.30 9.41
C ILE A 220 -5.97 -14.91 10.07
N ASN A 221 -6.73 -15.71 9.33
CA ASN A 221 -7.96 -16.33 9.83
C ASN A 221 -7.68 -17.23 11.03
N ARG A 222 -6.64 -18.06 10.97
CA ARG A 222 -6.22 -18.90 12.07
C ARG A 222 -5.79 -18.07 13.28
N GLY A 223 -4.96 -17.05 13.10
CA GLY A 223 -4.51 -16.18 14.18
C GLY A 223 -5.65 -15.50 14.92
N GLN A 224 -6.73 -15.11 14.21
CA GLN A 224 -7.91 -14.52 14.83
C GLN A 224 -8.81 -15.59 15.48
N ALA A 225 -8.96 -16.77 14.88
CA ALA A 225 -9.82 -17.85 15.39
C ALA A 225 -9.24 -18.53 16.63
N GLU A 226 -7.91 -18.73 16.69
CA GLU A 226 -7.22 -19.39 17.80
C GLU A 226 -6.73 -18.43 18.90
N LYS A 227 -7.10 -17.13 18.81
CA LYS A 227 -6.76 -16.14 19.82
C LYS A 227 -7.40 -16.48 21.16
N ALA A 228 -6.60 -16.96 22.14
CA ALA A 228 -7.07 -17.29 23.47
C ALA A 228 -7.50 -16.03 24.25
N ALA A 229 -8.27 -16.23 25.32
CA ALA A 229 -8.61 -15.17 26.26
C ALA A 229 -7.33 -14.56 26.85
N GLY A 230 -7.25 -13.22 26.89
CA GLY A 230 -6.05 -12.48 27.33
C GLY A 230 -4.99 -12.25 26.25
N VAL A 231 -5.05 -12.91 25.08
CA VAL A 231 -4.26 -12.51 23.92
C VAL A 231 -4.94 -11.31 23.26
N ARG A 232 -4.36 -10.12 23.40
CA ARG A 232 -4.98 -8.87 22.95
C ARG A 232 -4.86 -8.65 21.46
N VAL A 233 -3.67 -8.80 20.92
CA VAL A 233 -3.36 -8.50 19.51
C VAL A 233 -2.64 -9.70 18.88
N VAL A 234 -3.02 -9.97 17.64
CA VAL A 234 -2.32 -10.89 16.72
C VAL A 234 -2.15 -10.17 15.40
N SER A 235 -0.91 -9.89 15.03
CA SER A 235 -0.53 -9.28 13.76
C SER A 235 0.27 -10.26 12.93
N VAL A 236 -0.18 -10.52 11.71
CA VAL A 236 0.53 -11.30 10.69
C VAL A 236 0.99 -10.31 9.64
N VAL A 237 2.29 -10.16 9.46
CA VAL A 237 2.88 -9.13 8.59
C VAL A 237 3.62 -9.82 7.45
N GLY A 238 3.23 -9.54 6.21
CA GLY A 238 3.73 -10.23 5.03
C GLY A 238 5.11 -9.75 4.54
N GLY A 239 5.50 -8.54 4.91
CA GLY A 239 6.69 -7.88 4.40
C GLY A 239 6.51 -7.26 3.00
N PHE A 240 7.43 -6.38 2.63
CA PHE A 240 7.49 -5.75 1.31
C PHE A 240 8.83 -6.07 0.64
N ALA A 241 8.80 -7.03 -0.28
CA ALA A 241 10.02 -7.59 -0.88
C ALA A 241 10.92 -6.52 -1.52
N TRP A 242 10.32 -5.59 -2.27
CA TRP A 242 11.09 -4.56 -3.00
C TRP A 242 11.70 -3.48 -2.09
N GLY A 243 11.44 -3.50 -0.80
CA GLY A 243 12.14 -2.65 0.18
C GLY A 243 13.65 -2.93 0.26
N ASP A 244 14.08 -4.17 -0.09
CA ASP A 244 15.47 -4.61 -0.05
C ASP A 244 16.19 -4.19 1.24
N THR A 245 15.62 -4.59 2.37
CA THR A 245 16.10 -4.25 3.71
C THR A 245 16.44 -5.51 4.51
N PRO A 246 17.39 -5.47 5.46
CA PRO A 246 17.66 -6.57 6.39
C PRO A 246 16.45 -6.96 7.25
N GLU A 247 15.49 -6.05 7.41
CA GLU A 247 14.28 -6.23 8.22
C GLU A 247 13.18 -7.00 7.48
N ASN A 248 13.38 -7.36 6.20
CA ASN A 248 12.40 -8.03 5.39
C ASN A 248 12.18 -9.48 5.82
N GLY A 249 10.95 -9.92 5.75
CA GLY A 249 10.52 -11.27 6.05
C GLY A 249 9.11 -11.31 6.60
N LEU A 250 8.38 -12.40 6.32
CA LEU A 250 7.08 -12.62 6.92
C LEU A 250 7.22 -12.69 8.44
N ALA A 251 6.41 -11.95 9.19
CA ALA A 251 6.54 -11.80 10.63
C ALA A 251 5.22 -12.02 11.36
N ILE A 252 5.31 -12.57 12.57
CA ILE A 252 4.20 -12.76 13.50
C ILE A 252 4.50 -11.96 14.77
N LEU A 253 3.52 -11.15 15.19
CA LEU A 253 3.54 -10.47 16.48
C LEU A 253 2.28 -10.86 17.25
N THR A 254 2.47 -11.25 18.51
CA THR A 254 1.37 -11.50 19.45
C THR A 254 1.63 -10.77 20.75
N TYR A 255 0.53 -10.31 21.38
CA TYR A 255 0.59 -9.56 22.61
C TYR A 255 -0.39 -10.12 23.62
N GLY A 256 0.13 -10.61 24.76
CA GLY A 256 -0.63 -11.23 25.84
C GLY A 256 -0.71 -10.34 27.08
N GLU A 257 -1.84 -10.36 27.77
CA GLU A 257 -1.99 -9.81 29.12
C GLU A 257 -1.18 -10.65 30.12
N PRO A 258 -0.89 -10.13 31.32
CA PRO A 258 -0.33 -10.94 32.40
C PRO A 258 -1.18 -12.20 32.67
N GLY A 259 -0.53 -13.35 32.54
CA GLY A 259 -1.14 -14.68 32.63
C GLY A 259 -1.53 -15.33 31.29
N ALA A 260 -1.43 -14.60 30.16
CA ALA A 260 -1.65 -15.12 28.81
C ALA A 260 -0.38 -15.11 27.94
N GLU A 261 0.80 -14.90 28.55
CA GLU A 261 2.08 -14.81 27.84
C GLU A 261 2.38 -16.11 27.07
N VAL A 262 2.15 -17.25 27.73
CA VAL A 262 2.41 -18.59 27.17
C VAL A 262 1.48 -18.85 25.98
N ASP A 263 0.20 -18.48 26.08
CA ASP A 263 -0.77 -18.65 25.00
C ASP A 263 -0.42 -17.76 23.80
N ALA A 264 -0.01 -16.51 24.05
CA ALA A 264 0.41 -15.57 23.03
C ALA A 264 1.65 -16.10 22.28
N GLU A 265 2.66 -16.59 23.00
CA GLU A 265 3.85 -17.17 22.42
C GLU A 265 3.54 -18.46 21.65
N ALA A 266 2.74 -19.36 22.20
CA ALA A 266 2.35 -20.62 21.56
C ALA A 266 1.61 -20.35 20.22
N LEU A 267 0.73 -19.35 20.19
CA LEU A 267 0.04 -18.94 18.96
C LEU A 267 1.02 -18.38 17.93
N ALA A 268 1.95 -17.50 18.35
CA ALA A 268 2.97 -16.96 17.43
C ALA A 268 3.81 -18.06 16.80
N ARG A 269 4.28 -19.03 17.60
CA ARG A 269 5.05 -20.20 17.13
C ARG A 269 4.23 -21.06 16.17
N THR A 270 2.98 -21.30 16.48
CA THR A 270 2.05 -22.08 15.65
C THR A 270 1.90 -21.45 14.27
N LEU A 271 1.65 -20.14 14.20
CA LEU A 271 1.52 -19.40 12.95
C LEU A 271 2.84 -19.34 12.16
N ALA A 272 3.96 -19.14 12.85
CA ALA A 272 5.28 -19.13 12.22
C ALA A 272 5.64 -20.50 11.61
N MET A 273 5.42 -21.60 12.34
CA MET A 273 5.62 -22.95 11.82
C MET A 273 4.70 -23.27 10.64
N GLN A 274 3.45 -22.86 10.70
CA GLN A 274 2.51 -23.02 9.59
C GLN A 274 2.99 -22.23 8.34
N SER A 275 3.42 -20.97 8.53
CA SER A 275 3.96 -20.15 7.45
C SER A 275 5.11 -20.84 6.75
N TRP A 276 6.04 -21.37 7.53
CA TRP A 276 7.19 -22.09 6.99
C TRP A 276 6.81 -23.39 6.28
N ALA A 277 5.92 -24.17 6.87
CA ALA A 277 5.47 -25.45 6.29
C ALA A 277 4.77 -25.26 4.94
N GLN A 278 4.03 -24.16 4.77
CA GLN A 278 3.28 -23.87 3.55
C GLN A 278 3.96 -22.84 2.63
N ARG A 279 5.26 -22.51 2.84
CA ARG A 279 5.98 -21.44 2.11
C ARG A 279 5.91 -21.58 0.58
N GLU A 280 5.84 -22.80 0.05
CA GLU A 280 5.73 -23.03 -1.39
C GLU A 280 4.44 -22.49 -2.00
N ARG A 281 3.37 -22.33 -1.23
CA ARG A 281 2.11 -21.72 -1.67
C ARG A 281 2.24 -20.22 -1.96
N PHE A 282 3.34 -19.57 -1.52
CA PHE A 282 3.66 -18.18 -1.87
C PHE A 282 4.34 -18.05 -3.23
N ASN A 283 4.66 -19.14 -3.93
CA ASN A 283 5.19 -19.08 -5.28
C ASN A 283 4.17 -18.49 -6.26
N VAL A 284 4.67 -17.73 -7.24
CA VAL A 284 3.86 -17.03 -8.24
C VAL A 284 3.96 -17.72 -9.59
N THR A 285 2.81 -17.85 -10.24
CA THR A 285 2.71 -18.17 -11.66
C THR A 285 1.90 -17.06 -12.31
N LEU A 286 2.44 -16.47 -13.38
CA LEU A 286 1.79 -15.41 -14.15
C LEU A 286 1.39 -15.93 -15.52
N THR A 287 0.33 -15.37 -16.09
CA THR A 287 -0.02 -15.56 -17.50
C THR A 287 1.01 -14.82 -18.35
N SER A 288 1.54 -15.43 -19.40
CA SER A 288 2.45 -14.72 -20.30
C SER A 288 1.74 -13.53 -20.96
N LEU A 289 2.49 -12.47 -21.27
CA LEU A 289 1.91 -11.28 -21.92
C LEU A 289 1.24 -11.63 -23.24
N ASP A 290 1.86 -12.50 -24.05
CA ASP A 290 1.31 -12.95 -25.32
C ASP A 290 -0.02 -13.69 -25.16
N GLU A 291 -0.14 -14.55 -24.15
CA GLU A 291 -1.39 -15.26 -23.83
C GLU A 291 -2.46 -14.29 -23.33
N GLY A 292 -2.11 -13.34 -22.47
CA GLY A 292 -3.04 -12.32 -21.98
C GLY A 292 -3.60 -11.45 -23.12
N VAL A 293 -2.72 -11.04 -24.05
CA VAL A 293 -3.11 -10.25 -25.24
C VAL A 293 -3.96 -11.08 -26.21
N ALA A 294 -3.63 -12.36 -26.42
CA ALA A 294 -4.45 -13.25 -27.26
C ALA A 294 -5.87 -13.42 -26.66
N GLN A 295 -5.96 -13.55 -25.35
CA GLN A 295 -7.25 -13.58 -24.66
C GLN A 295 -8.04 -12.26 -24.81
N ALA A 296 -7.39 -11.10 -24.66
CA ALA A 296 -8.01 -9.79 -24.88
C ALA A 296 -8.53 -9.63 -26.31
N LYS A 297 -7.74 -10.05 -27.31
CA LYS A 297 -8.15 -10.03 -28.71
C LYS A 297 -9.40 -10.87 -28.95
N SER A 298 -9.44 -12.10 -28.43
CA SER A 298 -10.60 -12.99 -28.58
C SER A 298 -11.87 -12.36 -27.97
N ARG A 299 -11.78 -11.64 -26.84
CA ARG A 299 -12.95 -10.94 -26.25
C ARG A 299 -13.42 -9.77 -27.11
N GLY A 300 -12.49 -9.07 -27.77
CA GLY A 300 -12.85 -8.01 -28.72
C GLY A 300 -13.55 -8.52 -29.98
N GLU A 301 -13.24 -9.75 -30.39
CA GLU A 301 -13.78 -10.41 -31.60
C GLU A 301 -15.08 -11.20 -31.32
N ASP A 302 -15.26 -11.71 -30.10
CA ASP A 302 -16.40 -12.55 -29.72
C ASP A 302 -17.13 -11.99 -28.48
N ALA A 303 -18.27 -11.38 -28.72
CA ALA A 303 -19.11 -10.79 -27.66
C ALA A 303 -19.76 -11.85 -26.73
N SER A 304 -19.77 -13.14 -27.10
CA SER A 304 -20.32 -14.20 -26.24
C SER A 304 -19.39 -14.60 -25.09
N LEU A 305 -18.09 -14.29 -25.21
CA LEU A 305 -17.13 -14.53 -24.13
C LEU A 305 -17.33 -13.53 -22.98
N PRO A 306 -17.12 -13.93 -21.71
CA PRO A 306 -17.16 -12.98 -20.61
C PRO A 306 -16.05 -11.91 -20.73
N ALA A 307 -16.28 -10.71 -20.20
CA ALA A 307 -15.25 -9.66 -20.16
C ALA A 307 -14.01 -10.13 -19.39
N LEU A 308 -12.85 -9.55 -19.70
CA LEU A 308 -11.56 -9.88 -19.13
C LEU A 308 -10.98 -8.69 -18.35
N CYS A 309 -10.45 -8.92 -17.16
CA CYS A 309 -9.59 -7.97 -16.47
C CYS A 309 -8.13 -8.45 -16.54
N ILE A 310 -7.26 -7.63 -17.11
CA ILE A 310 -5.82 -7.86 -17.12
C ILE A 310 -5.21 -6.99 -16.02
N ALA A 311 -4.61 -7.63 -15.01
CA ALA A 311 -3.80 -6.96 -14.01
C ALA A 311 -2.34 -6.90 -14.49
N ASP A 312 -1.87 -5.71 -14.86
CA ASP A 312 -0.45 -5.41 -15.06
C ASP A 312 0.21 -5.25 -13.69
N VAL A 313 0.54 -6.40 -13.08
CA VAL A 313 1.10 -6.46 -11.73
C VAL A 313 2.54 -5.96 -11.66
N ALA A 314 3.21 -5.88 -12.80
CA ALA A 314 4.60 -5.46 -12.89
C ALA A 314 4.77 -3.93 -12.81
N ASP A 315 3.72 -3.17 -13.16
CA ASP A 315 3.75 -1.71 -13.14
C ASP A 315 2.63 -1.12 -12.27
N ASN A 316 2.60 -1.54 -11.01
CA ASN A 316 1.63 -1.13 -10.02
C ASN A 316 2.12 0.09 -9.22
N PRO A 317 1.53 1.30 -9.40
CA PRO A 317 1.89 2.47 -8.57
C PRO A 317 1.70 2.23 -7.08
N GLY A 318 0.72 1.39 -6.67
CA GLY A 318 0.52 0.97 -5.29
C GLY A 318 1.59 0.00 -4.75
N GLY A 319 2.78 -0.02 -5.30
CA GLY A 319 3.97 -0.75 -4.85
C GLY A 319 5.24 -0.10 -5.37
N GLY A 320 5.17 1.19 -5.76
CA GLY A 320 6.29 1.95 -6.31
C GLY A 320 6.51 1.76 -7.81
N GLY A 321 5.60 1.10 -8.53
CA GLY A 321 5.60 1.09 -9.98
C GLY A 321 5.40 2.49 -10.55
N ARG A 322 5.89 2.73 -11.76
CA ARG A 322 5.81 4.06 -12.37
C ARG A 322 4.44 4.38 -12.97
N GLY A 323 3.66 3.33 -13.33
CA GLY A 323 2.37 3.46 -13.99
C GLY A 323 2.47 3.84 -15.48
N ASN A 324 3.67 3.73 -16.07
CA ASN A 324 3.95 4.18 -17.44
C ASN A 324 4.74 3.19 -18.29
N THR A 325 4.91 1.92 -17.85
CA THR A 325 5.50 0.89 -18.70
C THR A 325 4.63 0.62 -19.91
N THR A 326 5.25 0.35 -21.05
CA THR A 326 4.58 0.31 -22.35
C THR A 326 4.38 -1.08 -22.92
N ASP A 327 4.93 -2.14 -22.32
CA ASP A 327 4.86 -3.51 -22.86
C ASP A 327 3.43 -3.95 -23.17
N VAL A 328 2.52 -3.77 -22.21
CA VAL A 328 1.12 -4.14 -22.39
C VAL A 328 0.47 -3.27 -23.47
N LEU A 329 0.71 -1.95 -23.45
CA LEU A 329 0.19 -1.01 -24.45
C LEU A 329 0.65 -1.39 -25.87
N GLU A 330 1.96 -1.59 -26.07
CA GLU A 330 2.53 -1.97 -27.35
C GLU A 330 1.95 -3.28 -27.87
N SER A 331 1.83 -4.28 -27.00
CA SER A 331 1.30 -5.59 -27.35
C SER A 331 -0.19 -5.54 -27.74
N LEU A 332 -1.00 -4.73 -27.04
CA LEU A 332 -2.41 -4.52 -27.40
C LEU A 332 -2.56 -3.80 -28.74
N ILE A 333 -1.72 -2.79 -29.02
CA ILE A 333 -1.68 -2.08 -30.30
C ILE A 333 -1.29 -3.04 -31.43
N ALA A 334 -0.20 -3.79 -31.26
CA ALA A 334 0.31 -4.72 -32.26
C ALA A 334 -0.70 -5.83 -32.60
N ALA A 335 -1.44 -6.31 -31.62
CA ALA A 335 -2.51 -7.30 -31.81
C ALA A 335 -3.82 -6.72 -32.34
N ASN A 336 -3.93 -5.39 -32.49
CA ASN A 336 -5.14 -4.67 -32.89
C ASN A 336 -6.36 -5.03 -32.01
N VAL A 337 -6.18 -5.07 -30.69
CA VAL A 337 -7.24 -5.40 -29.73
C VAL A 337 -8.36 -4.37 -29.79
N GLN A 338 -9.62 -4.84 -29.77
CA GLN A 338 -10.80 -3.99 -29.86
C GLN A 338 -11.56 -3.99 -28.52
N GLY A 339 -12.19 -2.83 -28.19
CA GLY A 339 -13.03 -2.70 -27.01
C GLY A 339 -12.29 -2.81 -25.69
N ALA A 340 -11.02 -2.40 -25.65
CA ALA A 340 -10.22 -2.43 -24.42
C ALA A 340 -10.10 -1.05 -23.77
N LEU A 341 -10.18 -1.01 -22.43
CA LEU A 341 -9.86 0.12 -21.57
C LEU A 341 -8.50 -0.14 -20.91
N LEU A 342 -7.55 0.80 -21.02
CA LEU A 342 -6.27 0.76 -20.31
C LEU A 342 -6.16 1.99 -19.39
N GLY A 343 -5.79 1.78 -18.15
CA GLY A 343 -5.51 2.89 -17.23
C GLY A 343 -5.21 2.42 -15.79
N LEU A 344 -4.79 3.32 -14.92
CA LEU A 344 -4.39 4.69 -15.25
C LEU A 344 -2.99 4.67 -15.87
N PHE A 345 -2.78 5.35 -16.98
CA PHE A 345 -1.45 5.48 -17.58
C PHE A 345 -0.85 6.83 -17.17
N VAL A 346 0.28 6.81 -16.50
CA VAL A 346 0.91 8.02 -15.94
C VAL A 346 1.80 8.68 -17.00
N ASP A 347 1.32 9.75 -17.61
CA ASP A 347 2.10 10.55 -18.58
C ASP A 347 1.68 12.03 -18.54
N PRO A 348 2.34 12.84 -17.68
CA PRO A 348 2.02 14.26 -17.57
C PRO A 348 2.19 15.04 -18.89
N ALA A 349 3.16 14.63 -19.71
CA ALA A 349 3.43 15.31 -20.98
C ALA A 349 2.31 15.07 -22.01
N VAL A 350 1.84 13.83 -22.12
CA VAL A 350 0.71 13.49 -23.00
C VAL A 350 -0.58 14.14 -22.49
N ALA A 351 -0.84 14.12 -21.18
CA ALA A 351 -1.99 14.80 -20.59
C ALA A 351 -2.00 16.31 -20.91
N ALA A 352 -0.86 16.99 -20.76
CA ALA A 352 -0.71 18.40 -21.09
C ALA A 352 -0.95 18.68 -22.59
N GLN A 353 -0.44 17.83 -23.47
CA GLN A 353 -0.71 17.95 -24.92
C GLN A 353 -2.21 17.80 -25.24
N CYS A 354 -2.91 16.86 -24.58
CA CYS A 354 -4.35 16.69 -24.73
C CYS A 354 -5.12 17.94 -24.27
N HIS A 355 -4.77 18.52 -23.12
CA HIS A 355 -5.38 19.75 -22.62
C HIS A 355 -5.16 20.94 -23.57
N ALA A 356 -3.96 21.07 -24.14
CA ALA A 356 -3.64 22.12 -25.10
C ALA A 356 -4.42 21.98 -26.43
N ALA A 357 -4.64 20.71 -26.87
CA ALA A 357 -5.32 20.43 -28.12
C ALA A 357 -6.86 20.54 -28.03
N GLY A 358 -7.43 20.20 -26.87
CA GLY A 358 -8.87 20.19 -26.62
C GLY A 358 -9.60 18.94 -27.08
N ILE A 359 -10.83 18.78 -26.59
CA ILE A 359 -11.70 17.64 -26.90
C ILE A 359 -12.00 17.55 -28.39
N GLY A 360 -11.98 16.34 -28.95
CA GLY A 360 -12.18 16.03 -30.37
C GLY A 360 -10.95 16.21 -31.25
N ALA A 361 -9.84 16.74 -30.69
CA ALA A 361 -8.60 16.90 -31.45
C ALA A 361 -7.95 15.52 -31.72
N LYS A 362 -7.36 15.38 -32.90
CA LYS A 362 -6.49 14.27 -33.28
C LYS A 362 -5.05 14.77 -33.29
N ILE A 363 -4.22 14.17 -32.45
CA ILE A 363 -2.82 14.60 -32.25
C ILE A 363 -1.88 13.41 -32.26
N ASP A 364 -0.64 13.67 -32.68
CA ASP A 364 0.45 12.71 -32.54
C ASP A 364 1.17 12.94 -31.22
N VAL A 365 1.33 11.89 -30.43
CA VAL A 365 1.99 11.90 -29.14
C VAL A 365 3.04 10.79 -29.06
N VAL A 366 3.90 10.85 -28.05
CA VAL A 366 4.82 9.76 -27.74
C VAL A 366 4.62 9.38 -26.27
N PHE A 367 3.99 8.24 -26.01
CA PHE A 367 3.83 7.74 -24.65
C PHE A 367 5.18 7.37 -24.04
N ASN A 368 5.35 7.66 -22.76
CA ASN A 368 6.55 7.34 -21.96
C ASN A 368 7.86 7.96 -22.51
N GLN A 369 7.80 9.07 -23.24
CA GLN A 369 8.99 9.67 -23.87
C GLN A 369 10.06 10.08 -22.86
N ALA A 370 9.67 10.67 -21.73
CA ALA A 370 10.57 11.18 -20.70
C ALA A 370 11.24 10.08 -19.85
N ASN A 371 10.62 8.89 -19.78
CA ASN A 371 11.03 7.79 -18.91
C ASN A 371 11.36 6.50 -19.67
N ALA A 372 11.64 6.60 -20.96
CA ALA A 372 12.00 5.45 -21.77
C ALA A 372 13.29 4.77 -21.27
N ASP A 373 13.19 3.52 -20.91
CA ASP A 373 14.30 2.69 -20.42
C ASP A 373 14.05 1.18 -20.66
N LYS A 374 14.75 0.32 -19.90
CA LYS A 374 14.58 -1.14 -19.96
C LYS A 374 13.19 -1.66 -19.52
N HIS A 375 12.38 -0.85 -18.84
CA HIS A 375 11.05 -1.21 -18.34
C HIS A 375 9.90 -0.67 -19.21
N GLY A 376 10.18 0.20 -20.17
CA GLY A 376 9.19 0.73 -21.09
C GLY A 376 9.82 1.63 -22.14
N ARG A 377 9.45 1.40 -23.41
CA ARG A 377 9.93 2.20 -24.53
C ARG A 377 9.09 3.46 -24.75
N ALA A 378 9.60 4.39 -25.52
CA ALA A 378 8.82 5.49 -26.06
C ALA A 378 7.94 4.96 -27.20
N VAL A 379 6.62 5.18 -27.13
CA VAL A 379 5.63 4.65 -28.10
C VAL A 379 4.94 5.79 -28.83
N PRO A 380 5.31 6.05 -30.12
CA PRO A 380 4.59 7.01 -30.96
C PRO A 380 3.17 6.52 -31.26
N ALA A 381 2.19 7.42 -31.17
CA ALA A 381 0.80 7.09 -31.43
C ALA A 381 0.01 8.31 -31.90
N SER A 382 -0.95 8.09 -32.84
CA SER A 382 -1.95 9.09 -33.22
C SER A 382 -3.22 8.83 -32.42
N ILE A 383 -3.61 9.76 -31.55
CA ILE A 383 -4.74 9.64 -30.62
C ILE A 383 -5.82 10.67 -30.89
N GLU A 384 -7.04 10.35 -30.47
CA GLU A 384 -8.16 11.30 -30.40
C GLU A 384 -8.46 11.63 -28.95
N VAL A 385 -8.54 12.91 -28.58
CA VAL A 385 -8.90 13.37 -27.24
C VAL A 385 -10.40 13.25 -27.05
N VAL A 386 -10.84 12.36 -26.15
CA VAL A 386 -12.28 12.08 -25.94
C VAL A 386 -12.86 12.97 -24.83
N SER A 387 -12.17 13.07 -23.69
CA SER A 387 -12.58 13.93 -22.58
C SER A 387 -11.37 14.40 -21.76
N LEU A 388 -11.55 15.46 -21.00
CA LEU A 388 -10.53 16.10 -20.16
C LEU A 388 -11.08 16.27 -18.75
N SER A 389 -10.20 16.23 -17.74
CA SER A 389 -10.52 16.43 -16.33
C SER A 389 -9.39 17.19 -15.63
N ASP A 390 -9.73 17.97 -14.59
CA ASP A 390 -8.74 18.54 -13.65
C ASP A 390 -8.15 17.50 -12.72
N GLY A 391 -8.77 16.30 -12.66
CA GLY A 391 -8.28 15.13 -11.97
C GLY A 391 -8.70 15.00 -10.51
N VAL A 392 -9.47 15.94 -9.94
CA VAL A 392 -9.95 15.83 -8.56
C VAL A 392 -11.18 14.93 -8.50
N VAL A 393 -11.08 13.79 -7.84
CA VAL A 393 -12.13 12.75 -7.73
C VAL A 393 -12.29 12.32 -6.29
N VAL A 394 -13.53 12.08 -5.86
CA VAL A 394 -13.81 11.39 -4.59
C VAL A 394 -13.96 9.91 -4.87
N GLY A 395 -13.14 9.08 -4.23
CA GLY A 395 -13.18 7.64 -4.36
C GLY A 395 -14.52 7.07 -3.87
N ARG A 396 -14.99 6.03 -4.57
CA ARG A 396 -16.31 5.43 -4.33
C ARG A 396 -16.22 4.03 -3.72
N ARG A 397 -15.18 3.27 -4.06
CA ARG A 397 -15.03 1.87 -3.67
C ARG A 397 -13.57 1.52 -3.32
N GLY A 398 -13.44 0.39 -2.63
CA GLY A 398 -12.12 -0.15 -2.28
C GLY A 398 -11.31 0.76 -1.36
N ILE A 399 -10.01 0.77 -1.52
CA ILE A 399 -9.06 1.46 -0.63
C ILE A 399 -9.17 3.00 -0.66
N ARG A 400 -9.86 3.56 -1.66
CA ARG A 400 -10.03 5.01 -1.81
C ARG A 400 -11.45 5.49 -1.49
N ALA A 401 -12.33 4.58 -1.06
CA ALA A 401 -13.72 4.93 -0.73
C ALA A 401 -13.78 6.09 0.29
N GLY A 402 -14.49 7.17 -0.08
CA GLY A 402 -14.66 8.35 0.76
C GLY A 402 -13.46 9.28 0.86
N SER A 403 -12.36 9.02 0.14
CA SER A 403 -11.17 9.89 0.15
C SER A 403 -11.13 10.78 -1.10
N THR A 404 -10.67 12.02 -0.95
CA THR A 404 -10.36 12.89 -2.09
C THR A 404 -9.03 12.48 -2.69
N VAL A 405 -9.03 12.25 -4.01
CA VAL A 405 -7.88 11.85 -4.80
C VAL A 405 -7.64 12.88 -5.90
N ASP A 406 -6.39 13.22 -6.12
CA ASP A 406 -5.97 14.14 -7.17
C ASP A 406 -5.10 13.41 -8.20
N LEU A 407 -5.68 13.14 -9.38
CA LEU A 407 -5.01 12.51 -10.52
C LEU A 407 -4.16 13.52 -11.32
N GLY A 408 -4.24 14.82 -10.98
CA GLY A 408 -3.74 15.95 -11.77
C GLY A 408 -4.49 16.13 -13.09
N PRO A 409 -4.14 17.14 -13.90
CA PRO A 409 -4.72 17.32 -15.24
C PRO A 409 -4.66 16.02 -16.02
N SER A 410 -5.80 15.52 -16.47
CA SER A 410 -5.94 14.16 -17.01
C SER A 410 -6.80 14.15 -18.27
N ALA A 411 -6.64 13.12 -19.09
CA ALA A 411 -7.35 12.97 -20.36
C ALA A 411 -7.79 11.53 -20.59
N CYS A 412 -8.96 11.34 -21.18
CA CYS A 412 -9.34 10.09 -21.83
C CYS A 412 -9.07 10.23 -23.34
N VAL A 413 -8.35 9.27 -23.90
CA VAL A 413 -7.98 9.26 -25.31
C VAL A 413 -8.37 7.96 -25.99
N ARG A 414 -8.58 8.00 -27.30
CA ARG A 414 -8.83 6.82 -28.14
C ARG A 414 -7.63 6.57 -29.05
N LEU A 415 -7.19 5.33 -29.10
CA LEU A 415 -6.12 4.83 -29.96
C LEU A 415 -6.57 3.53 -30.64
N GLY A 416 -7.10 3.62 -31.86
CA GLY A 416 -7.70 2.46 -32.52
C GLY A 416 -8.85 1.88 -31.71
N GLY A 417 -8.75 0.60 -31.34
CA GLY A 417 -9.72 -0.11 -30.49
C GLY A 417 -9.54 0.09 -29.00
N LEU A 418 -8.53 0.88 -28.59
CA LEU A 418 -8.19 1.13 -27.19
C LEU A 418 -8.74 2.48 -26.71
N THR A 419 -9.29 2.49 -25.50
CA THR A 419 -9.54 3.71 -24.71
C THR A 419 -8.50 3.76 -23.60
N ILE A 420 -7.82 4.89 -23.43
CA ILE A 420 -6.75 5.04 -22.46
C ILE A 420 -7.04 6.23 -21.56
N VAL A 421 -7.02 6.03 -20.24
CA VAL A 421 -7.06 7.12 -19.26
C VAL A 421 -5.63 7.50 -18.89
N VAL A 422 -5.23 8.71 -19.29
CA VAL A 422 -3.90 9.28 -19.05
C VAL A 422 -3.99 10.30 -17.92
N VAL A 423 -3.12 10.14 -16.91
CA VAL A 423 -3.11 10.98 -15.71
C VAL A 423 -1.75 11.65 -15.54
N SER A 424 -1.73 12.81 -14.87
CA SER A 424 -0.48 13.54 -14.60
C SER A 424 0.17 13.18 -13.29
N ARG A 425 -0.57 12.64 -12.31
CA ARG A 425 -0.05 12.21 -11.03
C ARG A 425 -0.03 10.70 -10.95
N ARG A 426 1.04 10.17 -10.35
CA ARG A 426 1.22 8.74 -10.18
C ARG A 426 0.30 8.23 -9.07
N ILE A 427 -0.67 7.40 -9.45
CA ILE A 427 -1.63 6.77 -8.55
C ILE A 427 -2.08 5.43 -9.10
N GLN A 428 -2.48 4.55 -8.21
CA GLN A 428 -3.02 3.25 -8.57
C GLN A 428 -4.48 3.35 -9.05
N GLY A 429 -4.79 2.74 -10.19
CA GLY A 429 -6.14 2.67 -10.75
C GLY A 429 -7.05 1.70 -9.99
N ALA A 430 -7.24 1.92 -8.68
CA ALA A 430 -7.91 0.97 -7.78
C ALA A 430 -9.42 1.25 -7.58
N ASP A 431 -9.93 2.37 -8.05
CA ASP A 431 -11.34 2.76 -7.89
C ASP A 431 -11.99 3.04 -9.25
N PRO A 432 -13.16 2.44 -9.55
CA PRO A 432 -13.93 2.74 -10.76
C PRO A 432 -14.22 4.23 -10.98
N ALA A 433 -14.38 5.00 -9.90
CA ALA A 433 -14.64 6.44 -9.96
C ALA A 433 -13.60 7.21 -10.79
N PHE A 434 -12.35 6.73 -10.84
CA PHE A 434 -11.27 7.36 -11.61
C PHE A 434 -11.46 7.24 -13.12
N TYR A 435 -12.26 6.31 -13.58
CA TYR A 435 -12.62 6.08 -14.97
C TYR A 435 -13.99 6.71 -15.28
N GLU A 436 -14.94 6.57 -14.36
CA GLU A 436 -16.29 7.14 -14.44
C GLU A 436 -16.26 8.67 -14.51
N ALA A 437 -15.25 9.32 -13.90
CA ALA A 437 -15.02 10.78 -14.01
C ALA A 437 -14.81 11.26 -15.45
N PHE A 438 -14.45 10.37 -16.39
CA PHE A 438 -14.33 10.64 -17.81
C PHE A 438 -15.59 10.25 -18.61
N GLY A 439 -16.68 9.87 -17.93
CA GLY A 439 -17.91 9.40 -18.57
C GLY A 439 -17.84 7.96 -19.10
N LEU A 440 -16.87 7.17 -18.63
CA LEU A 440 -16.70 5.79 -19.09
C LEU A 440 -17.63 4.85 -18.33
N ASP A 441 -18.33 3.98 -19.05
CA ASP A 441 -19.03 2.82 -18.49
C ASP A 441 -18.09 1.61 -18.58
N ILE A 442 -17.52 1.21 -17.45
CA ILE A 442 -16.55 0.13 -17.37
C ILE A 442 -17.14 -1.20 -17.84
N ALA A 443 -18.45 -1.44 -17.58
CA ALA A 443 -19.13 -2.66 -17.99
C ALA A 443 -19.27 -2.79 -19.52
N SER A 444 -19.12 -1.71 -20.26
CA SER A 444 -19.19 -1.72 -21.74
C SER A 444 -17.92 -2.25 -22.40
N PHE A 445 -16.80 -2.34 -21.67
CA PHE A 445 -15.54 -2.80 -22.24
C PHE A 445 -15.41 -4.32 -22.23
N ARG A 446 -14.80 -4.86 -23.25
CA ARG A 446 -14.53 -6.30 -23.40
C ARG A 446 -13.29 -6.75 -22.62
N THR A 447 -12.34 -5.83 -22.49
CA THR A 447 -11.13 -6.02 -21.69
C THR A 447 -10.83 -4.73 -20.91
N VAL A 448 -10.54 -4.87 -19.63
CA VAL A 448 -10.04 -3.75 -18.80
C VAL A 448 -8.64 -4.10 -18.33
N VAL A 449 -7.67 -3.24 -18.63
CA VAL A 449 -6.28 -3.40 -18.22
C VAL A 449 -5.98 -2.41 -17.12
N LEU A 450 -5.60 -2.91 -15.95
CA LEU A 450 -5.33 -2.12 -14.76
C LEU A 450 -3.86 -2.24 -14.36
N LYS A 451 -3.16 -1.12 -14.25
CA LYS A 451 -1.81 -1.06 -13.68
C LYS A 451 -1.91 -1.17 -12.15
N SER A 452 -2.14 -2.40 -11.70
CA SER A 452 -2.44 -2.71 -10.29
C SER A 452 -2.22 -4.20 -10.03
N ARG A 453 -1.83 -4.56 -8.80
CA ARG A 453 -1.64 -5.97 -8.45
C ARG A 453 -2.81 -6.59 -7.66
N GLY A 454 -3.49 -5.83 -6.81
CA GLY A 454 -4.49 -6.44 -5.94
C GLY A 454 -5.58 -5.50 -5.43
N HIS A 455 -5.25 -4.27 -5.09
CA HIS A 455 -6.19 -3.33 -4.46
C HIS A 455 -7.43 -3.03 -5.32
N PHE A 456 -7.31 -3.07 -6.65
CA PHE A 456 -8.43 -2.88 -7.56
C PHE A 456 -9.55 -3.91 -7.34
N ARG A 457 -9.25 -5.11 -6.81
CA ARG A 457 -10.23 -6.18 -6.63
C ARG A 457 -11.42 -5.74 -5.76
N ALA A 458 -11.17 -4.94 -4.71
CA ALA A 458 -12.24 -4.40 -3.86
C ALA A 458 -13.09 -3.29 -4.53
N GLY A 459 -12.58 -2.67 -5.59
CA GLY A 459 -13.31 -1.65 -6.37
C GLY A 459 -14.04 -2.24 -7.58
N PHE A 460 -13.46 -3.26 -8.21
CA PHE A 460 -13.91 -3.83 -9.48
C PHE A 460 -14.64 -5.17 -9.34
N ASP A 461 -14.90 -5.66 -8.13
CA ASP A 461 -15.68 -6.87 -7.81
C ASP A 461 -17.14 -6.83 -8.34
N ILE A 462 -17.64 -5.63 -8.64
CA ILE A 462 -18.95 -5.43 -9.27
C ILE A 462 -18.93 -5.62 -10.79
N PHE A 463 -17.75 -5.73 -11.41
CA PHE A 463 -17.58 -5.87 -12.85
C PHE A 463 -16.96 -7.21 -13.25
N PHE A 464 -16.15 -7.81 -12.38
CA PHE A 464 -15.39 -9.02 -12.69
C PHE A 464 -15.40 -10.01 -11.53
N GLU A 465 -15.73 -11.25 -11.85
CA GLU A 465 -15.46 -12.39 -10.97
C GLU A 465 -13.97 -12.72 -10.98
N ASN A 466 -13.49 -13.44 -9.96
CA ASN A 466 -12.05 -13.75 -9.83
C ASN A 466 -11.49 -14.51 -11.04
N GLU A 467 -12.28 -15.37 -11.67
CA GLU A 467 -11.93 -16.18 -12.84
C GLU A 467 -11.77 -15.36 -14.12
N GLN A 468 -12.30 -14.13 -14.12
CA GLN A 468 -12.17 -13.17 -15.21
C GLN A 468 -10.93 -12.28 -15.07
N ILE A 469 -10.16 -12.44 -13.99
CA ILE A 469 -8.96 -11.63 -13.70
C ILE A 469 -7.72 -12.47 -13.95
N ILE A 470 -6.85 -12.02 -14.85
CA ILE A 470 -5.55 -12.63 -15.08
C ILE A 470 -4.42 -11.66 -14.70
N GLU A 471 -3.38 -12.18 -14.06
CA GLU A 471 -2.15 -11.46 -13.73
C GLU A 471 -1.12 -11.73 -14.82
N VAL A 472 -0.68 -10.69 -15.56
CA VAL A 472 0.22 -10.86 -16.69
C VAL A 472 1.69 -10.61 -16.32
N ASP A 473 2.57 -11.36 -16.97
CA ASP A 473 4.02 -11.19 -16.86
C ASP A 473 4.50 -10.12 -17.85
N ALA A 474 4.66 -8.90 -17.35
CA ALA A 474 5.17 -7.76 -18.08
C ALA A 474 6.45 -7.20 -17.42
N LEU A 475 7.10 -6.21 -18.02
CA LEU A 475 8.23 -5.50 -17.43
C LEU A 475 7.74 -4.44 -16.44
N GLY A 476 8.49 -4.24 -15.36
CA GLY A 476 8.18 -3.18 -14.39
C GLY A 476 8.83 -3.38 -13.03
N LEU A 477 8.77 -2.33 -12.22
CA LEU A 477 9.43 -2.25 -10.92
C LEU A 477 8.70 -3.03 -9.81
N THR A 478 7.51 -3.55 -10.10
CA THR A 478 6.70 -4.35 -9.16
C THR A 478 6.40 -5.77 -9.68
N ASN A 479 7.24 -6.28 -10.58
CA ASN A 479 7.08 -7.64 -11.08
C ASN A 479 7.27 -8.64 -9.91
N PRO A 480 6.30 -9.54 -9.65
CA PRO A 480 6.36 -10.47 -8.53
C PRO A 480 7.36 -11.62 -8.71
N MET A 481 7.99 -11.75 -9.88
CA MET A 481 9.10 -12.67 -10.10
C MET A 481 10.38 -12.10 -9.48
N LEU A 482 10.53 -12.26 -8.16
CA LEU A 482 11.57 -11.61 -7.34
C LEU A 482 13.00 -11.88 -7.83
N SER A 483 13.25 -13.01 -8.49
CA SER A 483 14.57 -13.35 -9.07
C SER A 483 15.05 -12.37 -10.14
N ARG A 484 14.19 -11.50 -10.65
CA ARG A 484 14.54 -10.46 -11.66
C ARG A 484 15.18 -9.21 -11.02
N PHE A 485 15.16 -9.09 -9.69
CA PHE A 485 15.65 -7.91 -9.01
C PHE A 485 17.03 -8.15 -8.38
N PRO A 486 17.94 -7.17 -8.47
CA PRO A 486 19.28 -7.27 -7.89
C PRO A 486 19.27 -6.94 -6.39
N PHE A 487 18.57 -7.76 -5.59
CA PHE A 487 18.56 -7.58 -4.15
C PHE A 487 19.95 -7.66 -3.55
N ALA A 488 20.30 -6.70 -2.70
CA ALA A 488 21.62 -6.58 -2.09
C ALA A 488 21.59 -6.65 -0.55
N ARG A 489 20.46 -6.33 0.08
CA ARG A 489 20.32 -6.15 1.53
C ARG A 489 19.41 -7.18 2.19
N LEU A 490 18.60 -7.90 1.42
CA LEU A 490 17.78 -8.99 1.96
C LEU A 490 18.65 -10.00 2.72
N PRO A 491 18.23 -10.45 3.91
CA PRO A 491 18.96 -11.51 4.62
C PRO A 491 18.95 -12.80 3.81
N ARG A 492 20.13 -13.38 3.56
CA ARG A 492 20.28 -14.62 2.80
C ARG A 492 20.83 -15.74 3.69
N PRO A 493 20.37 -17.00 3.56
CA PRO A 493 19.40 -17.47 2.56
C PRO A 493 17.96 -17.09 2.91
N VAL A 494 17.13 -16.82 1.89
CA VAL A 494 15.72 -16.44 2.05
C VAL A 494 14.84 -17.09 0.97
N TYR A 495 13.71 -17.66 1.35
CA TYR A 495 12.75 -18.25 0.42
C TYR A 495 11.87 -17.15 -0.22
N PRO A 496 11.53 -17.19 -1.52
CA PRO A 496 11.85 -18.23 -2.51
C PRO A 496 13.17 -18.00 -3.27
N LEU A 497 13.91 -16.94 -3.02
CA LEU A 497 15.15 -16.62 -3.76
C LEU A 497 16.22 -17.69 -3.57
N ASP A 498 16.25 -18.34 -2.40
CA ASP A 498 17.09 -19.48 -2.10
C ASP A 498 16.21 -20.70 -1.78
N PRO A 499 15.89 -21.55 -2.78
CA PRO A 499 14.91 -22.64 -2.60
C PRO A 499 15.26 -23.64 -1.50
N ASN A 500 16.56 -23.78 -1.22
CA ASN A 500 17.08 -24.72 -0.19
C ASN A 500 17.18 -24.08 1.21
N THR A 501 16.60 -22.91 1.42
CA THR A 501 16.56 -22.26 2.74
C THR A 501 15.96 -23.21 3.77
N THR A 502 16.63 -23.29 4.92
CA THR A 502 16.15 -24.02 6.11
C THR A 502 15.88 -23.01 7.23
N TRP A 503 14.88 -23.29 8.03
CA TRP A 503 14.55 -22.48 9.20
C TRP A 503 13.97 -23.34 10.30
N GLN A 504 14.29 -22.99 11.54
CA GLN A 504 13.69 -23.55 12.74
C GLN A 504 13.11 -22.41 13.58
N CYS A 505 11.93 -22.64 14.14
CA CYS A 505 11.31 -21.66 15.02
C CYS A 505 12.25 -21.39 16.20
N PRO A 506 12.58 -20.12 16.50
CA PRO A 506 13.40 -19.78 17.66
C PRO A 506 12.83 -20.40 18.93
N SER A 507 13.71 -20.79 19.88
CA SER A 507 13.31 -21.39 21.15
C SER A 507 12.58 -20.42 22.08
#